data_3d4f1286cb656f1ad9d66038247fd456
#
_entry.id   3d4f1286cb656f1ad9d66038247fd456
#
_cell.length_a   1.000
_cell.length_b   1.000
_cell.length_c   1.000
_cell.angle_alpha   90.00
_cell.angle_beta   90.00
_cell.angle_gamma   90.00
#
_symmetry.space_group_name_H-M   'P 1'
#
loop_
_entity.id
_entity.type
_entity.pdbx_description
1 polymer ?
#
loop_
_entity_poly.entity_id
_entity_poly.type
_entity_poly.pdbx_seq_one_letter_code
_entity_poly.pdbx_strand_id
1 'polypeptide(L)'
;MRPEACCVLDMVLVAGAVAGREAGWRRAHVTTWVGGRRAGGLCGSLSGDDEKMQPTFLPSNAEGGSGPVAYYNSSTPLMQPSGAKPSRVCYFFDSDIGNYHYGPGHPMKPTRVRMCHSLVMNYGLYKKMEIFRAKPATKREMSQFHTDEYVDFLYRVTPDNLDAFVREQAKFNVGDDCPVFDGLFEYCSISAGGSMEGAARLSRDKCDIAINWAGGLHHAKKGEASGFCYVNDIVLGILELLRYHPRVLYIDIDVHHGDGVEEAFYTTDRVMTCSFHKYGEFFPGTGELRDTGCGSGKHYAVNVPLRDGITDETYQSVFQPVVRQIMERYQPSVVVLQCGSDSLSGDKLGCFNLSMHGHASCVEFVKSFGMPLLL
;
A
#
# COMPACT_ATOMS: atom_id res chain seq x y z
N MET A 1 -10.94 -9.28 14.75
CA MET A 1 -9.50 -8.95 14.79
C MET A 1 -9.37 -7.47 15.08
N ARG A 2 -8.31 -7.02 15.74
CA ARG A 2 -8.09 -5.57 15.87
C ARG A 2 -7.70 -5.04 14.48
N PRO A 3 -8.14 -3.84 14.09
CA PRO A 3 -7.86 -3.26 12.76
C PRO A 3 -6.37 -3.30 12.37
N GLU A 4 -5.49 -3.06 13.32
CA GLU A 4 -4.03 -3.11 13.16
C GLU A 4 -3.50 -4.47 12.66
N ALA A 5 -4.20 -5.58 12.96
CA ALA A 5 -3.80 -6.91 12.53
C ALA A 5 -4.15 -7.20 11.06
N CYS A 6 -5.19 -6.59 10.51
CA CYS A 6 -5.55 -6.74 9.09
C CYS A 6 -4.49 -6.10 8.19
N CYS A 7 -4.11 -4.85 8.44
CA CYS A 7 -3.09 -4.13 7.68
C CYS A 7 -1.75 -4.87 7.62
N VAL A 8 -1.34 -5.47 8.76
CA VAL A 8 -0.06 -6.18 8.84
C VAL A 8 -0.08 -7.47 8.03
N LEU A 9 -1.20 -8.21 8.06
CA LEU A 9 -1.37 -9.44 7.28
C LEU A 9 -1.42 -9.16 5.78
N ASP A 10 -1.99 -8.03 5.37
CA ASP A 10 -2.04 -7.62 3.98
C ASP A 10 -0.65 -7.33 3.41
N MET A 11 0.16 -6.54 4.08
CA MET A 11 1.57 -6.30 3.69
C MET A 11 2.34 -7.61 3.50
N VAL A 12 2.03 -8.65 4.29
CA VAL A 12 2.65 -9.98 4.16
C VAL A 12 2.13 -10.73 2.95
N LEU A 13 0.84 -10.64 2.64
CA LEU A 13 0.28 -11.24 1.42
C LEU A 13 0.84 -10.56 0.17
N VAL A 14 0.93 -9.25 0.16
CA VAL A 14 1.58 -8.49 -0.92
C VAL A 14 3.05 -8.94 -1.07
N ALA A 15 3.79 -9.04 0.02
CA ALA A 15 5.16 -9.56 -0.01
C ALA A 15 5.23 -11.01 -0.53
N GLY A 16 4.25 -11.83 -0.19
CA GLY A 16 4.10 -13.20 -0.67
C GLY A 16 3.81 -13.29 -2.18
N ALA A 17 2.90 -12.46 -2.66
CA ALA A 17 2.54 -12.34 -4.07
C ALA A 17 3.75 -11.91 -4.91
N VAL A 18 4.50 -10.93 -4.41
CA VAL A 18 5.74 -10.44 -5.05
C VAL A 18 6.82 -11.51 -5.08
N ALA A 19 7.01 -12.24 -3.98
CA ALA A 19 8.06 -13.27 -3.83
C ALA A 19 7.77 -14.59 -4.58
N GLY A 20 6.64 -14.70 -5.31
CA GLY A 20 6.30 -15.84 -6.17
C GLY A 20 5.99 -17.13 -5.41
N ARG A 21 5.23 -17.05 -4.32
CA ARG A 21 4.55 -18.24 -3.79
C ARG A 21 3.28 -18.46 -4.58
N GLU A 22 3.18 -19.61 -5.25
CA GLU A 22 1.89 -20.11 -5.72
C GLU A 22 0.89 -20.15 -4.56
N ALA A 23 -0.37 -19.81 -4.85
CA ALA A 23 -1.48 -19.77 -3.91
C ALA A 23 -1.81 -21.14 -3.29
N GLY A 24 -0.89 -21.68 -2.50
CA GLY A 24 -1.01 -22.89 -1.69
C GLY A 24 -1.51 -22.62 -0.26
N TRP A 25 -2.10 -21.47 -0.01
CA TRP A 25 -2.69 -21.14 1.29
C TRP A 25 -4.09 -21.75 1.43
N ARG A 26 -4.15 -23.11 1.44
CA ARG A 26 -5.33 -23.78 1.95
C ARG A 26 -5.36 -23.61 3.46
N ARG A 27 -6.34 -22.82 3.95
CA ARG A 27 -6.80 -22.72 5.34
C ARG A 27 -5.72 -23.05 6.41
N ALA A 28 -4.84 -22.14 6.69
CA ALA A 28 -4.22 -22.12 8.00
C ALA A 28 -5.30 -21.70 8.99
N HIS A 29 -5.73 -22.61 9.84
CA HIS A 29 -6.55 -22.28 11.00
C HIS A 29 -5.77 -21.24 11.83
N VAL A 30 -6.26 -20.01 11.86
CA VAL A 30 -5.83 -19.01 12.84
C VAL A 30 -6.42 -19.45 14.17
N THR A 31 -5.71 -20.33 14.88
CA THR A 31 -5.96 -20.57 16.29
C THR A 31 -5.59 -19.29 17.03
N THR A 32 -6.61 -18.61 17.53
CA THR A 32 -6.51 -17.45 18.40
C THR A 32 -5.64 -17.79 19.61
N TRP A 33 -4.46 -17.20 19.66
CA TRP A 33 -3.66 -17.16 20.88
C TRP A 33 -4.24 -16.06 21.78
N VAL A 34 -5.20 -16.43 22.64
CA VAL A 34 -5.65 -15.62 23.77
C VAL A 34 -4.88 -16.10 24.98
N GLY A 35 -4.12 -15.18 25.57
CA GLY A 35 -3.30 -15.39 26.73
C GLY A 35 -4.05 -16.01 27.92
N GLY A 36 -3.38 -16.92 28.60
CA GLY A 36 -3.91 -17.79 29.61
C GLY A 36 -4.41 -17.12 30.87
N ARG A 37 -5.48 -17.69 31.39
CA ARG A 37 -5.67 -17.97 32.82
C ARG A 37 -6.35 -19.33 32.93
N ARG A 38 -5.71 -20.25 33.66
CA ARG A 38 -6.30 -21.53 34.10
C ARG A 38 -7.37 -21.24 35.13
N ALA A 39 -8.54 -21.81 34.95
CA ALA A 39 -9.42 -22.17 36.05
C ALA A 39 -9.84 -23.62 35.80
N GLY A 40 -9.58 -24.47 36.75
CA GLY A 40 -9.92 -25.87 36.74
C GLY A 40 -11.35 -26.14 37.09
N GLY A 41 -11.87 -27.30 36.75
CA GLY A 41 -13.16 -27.81 37.17
C GLY A 41 -13.71 -28.93 36.31
N LEU A 42 -13.35 -30.13 36.64
CA LEU A 42 -14.09 -31.41 36.70
C LEU A 42 -15.22 -31.75 35.72
N CYS A 43 -14.98 -32.85 35.00
CA CYS A 43 -15.75 -34.10 34.96
C CYS A 43 -17.15 -34.12 34.33
N GLY A 44 -17.32 -35.01 33.36
CA GLY A 44 -18.63 -35.50 32.89
C GLY A 44 -18.53 -36.21 31.57
N SER A 45 -18.27 -37.52 31.63
CA SER A 45 -18.43 -38.46 30.52
C SER A 45 -19.89 -38.68 30.18
N LEU A 46 -20.26 -38.75 28.93
CA LEU A 46 -21.32 -39.67 28.43
C LEU A 46 -21.13 -39.93 26.92
N SER A 47 -21.20 -41.20 26.64
CA SER A 47 -21.18 -41.90 25.35
C SER A 47 -22.49 -41.72 24.59
N GLY A 48 -22.46 -41.93 23.26
CA GLY A 48 -23.63 -42.33 22.52
C GLY A 48 -23.67 -41.92 21.04
N ASP A 49 -23.31 -42.87 20.22
CA ASP A 49 -23.92 -43.33 18.99
C ASP A 49 -24.12 -42.46 17.74
N ASP A 50 -23.64 -43.03 16.67
CA ASP A 50 -23.84 -42.82 15.24
C ASP A 50 -25.29 -42.61 14.80
N GLU A 51 -25.52 -41.66 13.90
CA GLU A 51 -26.48 -41.87 12.81
C GLU A 51 -26.16 -41.00 11.59
N LYS A 52 -26.00 -41.71 10.48
CA LYS A 52 -25.86 -41.20 9.11
C LYS A 52 -27.18 -40.63 8.62
N MET A 53 -27.23 -39.41 8.15
CA MET A 53 -28.29 -38.93 7.26
C MET A 53 -27.73 -38.47 5.94
N GLN A 54 -28.11 -39.17 4.88
CA GLN A 54 -27.99 -38.71 3.49
C GLN A 54 -29.19 -37.83 3.14
N PRO A 55 -29.02 -36.75 2.36
CA PRO A 55 -30.17 -36.06 1.79
C PRO A 55 -30.59 -36.67 0.47
N THR A 56 -31.84 -37.04 0.41
CA THR A 56 -32.61 -37.50 -0.77
C THR A 56 -32.89 -36.34 -1.71
N PHE A 57 -32.66 -36.59 -3.00
CA PHE A 57 -33.13 -35.75 -4.11
C PHE A 57 -34.61 -35.99 -4.40
N LEU A 58 -35.36 -34.89 -4.65
CA LEU A 58 -36.62 -34.96 -5.39
C LEU A 58 -36.58 -33.90 -6.52
N PRO A 59 -37.06 -34.22 -7.73
CA PRO A 59 -37.09 -33.34 -8.87
C PRO A 59 -38.39 -32.55 -8.95
N SER A 60 -38.34 -31.27 -9.34
CA SER A 60 -39.52 -30.57 -9.85
C SER A 60 -39.16 -29.82 -11.13
N ASN A 61 -39.86 -30.18 -12.19
CA ASN A 61 -39.93 -29.52 -13.48
C ASN A 61 -40.60 -28.15 -13.35
N ALA A 62 -40.04 -27.11 -13.97
CA ALA A 62 -40.80 -26.03 -14.59
C ALA A 62 -39.90 -25.33 -15.62
N GLU A 63 -40.40 -25.29 -16.84
CA GLU A 63 -39.82 -24.67 -18.01
C GLU A 63 -39.90 -23.13 -17.93
N GLY A 64 -38.88 -22.43 -18.39
CA GLY A 64 -38.88 -20.99 -18.55
C GLY A 64 -37.47 -20.49 -18.93
N GLY A 65 -37.22 -20.32 -20.25
CA GLY A 65 -35.92 -20.02 -20.80
C GLY A 65 -35.41 -18.63 -20.45
N SER A 66 -34.21 -18.61 -19.98
CA SER A 66 -33.22 -17.53 -20.15
C SER A 66 -31.85 -18.18 -20.11
N GLY A 67 -31.02 -17.90 -21.12
CA GLY A 67 -29.73 -18.54 -21.31
C GLY A 67 -28.77 -18.38 -20.12
N PRO A 68 -27.77 -19.25 -20.00
CA PRO A 68 -26.87 -19.28 -18.86
C PRO A 68 -25.99 -18.06 -18.87
N VAL A 69 -26.09 -17.26 -17.81
CA VAL A 69 -25.07 -16.30 -17.45
C VAL A 69 -23.83 -17.10 -17.10
N ALA A 70 -22.79 -16.99 -17.91
CA ALA A 70 -21.51 -17.63 -17.64
C ALA A 70 -20.90 -17.06 -16.36
N TYR A 71 -20.97 -17.80 -15.28
CA TYR A 71 -20.16 -17.54 -14.09
C TYR A 71 -18.70 -17.75 -14.47
N TYR A 72 -17.94 -16.66 -14.51
CA TYR A 72 -16.50 -16.72 -14.60
C TYR A 72 -15.97 -17.42 -13.33
N ASN A 73 -15.58 -18.67 -13.48
CA ASN A 73 -14.80 -19.37 -12.47
C ASN A 73 -13.42 -18.73 -12.38
N SER A 74 -13.18 -17.95 -11.35
CA SER A 74 -11.92 -17.26 -11.05
C SER A 74 -10.83 -18.20 -10.49
N SER A 75 -10.66 -19.35 -11.06
CA SER A 75 -9.62 -20.31 -10.67
C SER A 75 -8.68 -20.71 -11.81
N THR A 76 -8.54 -19.86 -12.82
CA THR A 76 -7.46 -20.04 -13.79
C THR A 76 -6.23 -19.31 -13.27
N PRO A 77 -5.15 -19.99 -12.86
CA PRO A 77 -3.89 -19.34 -12.59
C PRO A 77 -3.45 -18.64 -13.87
N LEU A 78 -3.12 -17.35 -13.79
CA LEU A 78 -2.40 -16.67 -14.86
C LEU A 78 -1.10 -17.47 -15.06
N MET A 79 -1.03 -18.26 -16.14
CA MET A 79 0.17 -19.02 -16.48
C MET A 79 1.29 -18.02 -16.74
N GLN A 80 2.25 -17.98 -15.83
CA GLN A 80 3.55 -17.41 -16.18
C GLN A 80 4.12 -18.27 -17.33
N PRO A 81 4.70 -17.65 -18.38
CA PRO A 81 5.33 -18.43 -19.43
C PRO A 81 6.39 -19.33 -18.79
N SER A 82 6.32 -20.62 -19.05
CA SER A 82 7.27 -21.62 -18.57
C SER A 82 8.66 -21.25 -19.04
N GLY A 83 9.53 -20.76 -18.13
CA GLY A 83 10.88 -20.31 -18.43
C GLY A 83 11.25 -18.90 -17.94
N ALA A 84 10.32 -18.13 -17.35
CA ALA A 84 10.63 -16.84 -16.77
C ALA A 84 11.56 -17.03 -15.55
N LYS A 85 12.69 -16.31 -15.53
CA LYS A 85 13.54 -16.24 -14.33
C LYS A 85 12.72 -15.69 -13.15
N PRO A 86 12.92 -16.20 -11.93
CA PRO A 86 12.28 -15.61 -10.76
C PRO A 86 12.71 -14.15 -10.62
N SER A 87 11.76 -13.27 -10.28
CA SER A 87 12.04 -11.85 -10.07
C SER A 87 13.02 -11.66 -8.92
N ARG A 88 14.00 -10.77 -9.11
CA ARG A 88 14.92 -10.33 -8.07
C ARG A 88 14.20 -9.29 -7.22
N VAL A 89 13.94 -9.59 -5.97
CA VAL A 89 13.18 -8.72 -5.06
C VAL A 89 14.10 -8.13 -4.01
N CYS A 90 14.15 -6.80 -3.91
CA CYS A 90 14.80 -6.07 -2.83
C CYS A 90 13.73 -5.62 -1.82
N TYR A 91 13.97 -5.86 -0.54
CA TYR A 91 13.11 -5.42 0.55
C TYR A 91 13.89 -4.56 1.53
N PHE A 92 13.42 -3.34 1.73
CA PHE A 92 14.04 -2.37 2.64
C PHE A 92 13.37 -2.43 4.00
N PHE A 93 14.18 -2.58 5.04
CA PHE A 93 13.72 -2.57 6.43
C PHE A 93 14.76 -1.91 7.33
N ASP A 94 14.30 -1.00 8.16
CA ASP A 94 15.08 -0.43 9.25
C ASP A 94 14.45 -0.81 10.59
N SER A 95 15.26 -1.33 11.52
CA SER A 95 14.78 -1.76 12.85
C SER A 95 14.19 -0.63 13.68
N ASP A 96 14.64 0.61 13.42
CA ASP A 96 14.25 1.75 14.20
C ASP A 96 12.88 2.30 13.80
N ILE A 97 12.42 2.02 12.57
CA ILE A 97 11.16 2.56 12.04
C ILE A 97 9.95 2.28 12.95
N GLY A 98 9.91 1.15 13.60
CA GLY A 98 8.82 0.77 14.51
C GLY A 98 8.92 1.36 15.92
N ASN A 99 9.96 2.15 16.23
CA ASN A 99 10.15 2.78 17.53
C ASN A 99 9.44 4.14 17.62
N TYR A 100 9.18 4.77 16.48
CA TYR A 100 8.56 6.10 16.45
C TYR A 100 7.07 6.04 16.78
N HIS A 101 6.56 7.11 17.39
CA HIS A 101 5.20 7.14 17.91
C HIS A 101 4.59 8.53 17.74
N TYR A 102 3.49 8.61 16.98
CA TYR A 102 2.77 9.86 16.69
C TYR A 102 2.03 10.46 17.90
N GLY A 103 1.91 9.73 18.97
CA GLY A 103 1.22 10.17 20.20
C GLY A 103 0.09 9.22 20.63
N PRO A 104 -0.38 9.35 21.89
CA PRO A 104 -1.49 8.56 22.40
C PRO A 104 -2.76 8.78 21.58
N GLY A 105 -3.43 7.69 21.19
CA GLY A 105 -4.69 7.75 20.42
C GLY A 105 -4.55 8.02 18.93
N HIS A 106 -3.40 8.47 18.44
CA HIS A 106 -3.19 8.74 17.02
C HIS A 106 -3.34 7.46 16.19
N PRO A 107 -4.04 7.47 15.04
CA PRO A 107 -4.28 6.27 14.23
C PRO A 107 -3.03 5.73 13.54
N MET A 108 -2.08 6.59 13.12
CA MET A 108 -0.82 6.16 12.53
C MET A 108 0.06 5.45 13.56
N LYS A 109 0.46 4.20 13.26
CA LYS A 109 1.25 3.34 14.14
C LYS A 109 2.48 2.77 13.41
N PRO A 110 3.64 3.42 13.44
CA PRO A 110 4.86 2.92 12.78
C PRO A 110 5.26 1.50 13.20
N THR A 111 4.88 1.05 14.38
CA THR A 111 5.09 -0.34 14.85
C THR A 111 4.49 -1.40 13.89
N ARG A 112 3.50 -1.03 13.05
CA ARG A 112 2.94 -1.92 12.02
C ARG A 112 4.01 -2.44 11.06
N VAL A 113 4.97 -1.59 10.68
CA VAL A 113 6.08 -1.98 9.80
C VAL A 113 6.96 -3.06 10.45
N ARG A 114 7.22 -2.94 11.76
CA ARG A 114 7.94 -3.97 12.53
C ARG A 114 7.16 -5.28 12.60
N MET A 115 5.84 -5.19 12.82
CA MET A 115 4.98 -6.38 12.87
C MET A 115 4.97 -7.09 11.50
N CYS A 116 4.86 -6.34 10.41
CA CYS A 116 4.97 -6.87 9.05
C CYS A 116 6.30 -7.57 8.83
N HIS A 117 7.42 -6.94 9.18
CA HIS A 117 8.74 -7.55 9.08
C HIS A 117 8.85 -8.86 9.87
N SER A 118 8.33 -8.88 11.10
CA SER A 118 8.29 -10.09 11.92
C SER A 118 7.55 -11.23 11.22
N LEU A 119 6.43 -10.94 10.55
CA LEU A 119 5.69 -11.95 9.79
C LEU A 119 6.45 -12.38 8.52
N VAL A 120 7.07 -11.44 7.79
CA VAL A 120 7.93 -11.76 6.63
C VAL A 120 9.03 -12.76 7.03
N MET A 121 9.65 -12.56 8.19
CA MET A 121 10.67 -13.46 8.72
C MET A 121 10.09 -14.81 9.14
N ASN A 122 9.01 -14.82 9.92
CA ASN A 122 8.39 -16.05 10.44
C ASN A 122 7.77 -16.91 9.35
N TYR A 123 7.20 -16.31 8.30
CA TYR A 123 6.70 -17.04 7.12
C TYR A 123 7.82 -17.46 6.15
N GLY A 124 9.07 -17.09 6.42
CA GLY A 124 10.21 -17.45 5.59
C GLY A 124 10.25 -16.77 4.22
N LEU A 125 9.52 -15.66 4.04
CA LEU A 125 9.50 -14.88 2.79
C LEU A 125 10.86 -14.26 2.50
N TYR A 126 11.62 -13.93 3.55
CA TYR A 126 12.98 -13.40 3.44
C TYR A 126 13.93 -14.27 2.61
N LYS A 127 13.66 -15.59 2.53
CA LYS A 127 14.47 -16.52 1.72
C LYS A 127 14.35 -16.30 0.21
N LYS A 128 13.38 -15.49 -0.21
CA LYS A 128 13.07 -15.18 -1.62
C LYS A 128 13.34 -13.71 -1.97
N MET A 129 13.86 -12.94 -1.03
CA MET A 129 14.13 -11.52 -1.17
C MET A 129 15.52 -11.20 -0.63
N GLU A 130 16.15 -10.17 -1.19
CA GLU A 130 17.33 -9.57 -0.59
C GLU A 130 16.91 -8.45 0.35
N ILE A 131 17.25 -8.56 1.64
CA ILE A 131 16.88 -7.56 2.64
C ILE A 131 18.00 -6.55 2.80
N PHE A 132 17.65 -5.27 2.75
CA PHE A 132 18.59 -4.16 2.88
C PHE A 132 18.13 -3.20 3.98
N ARG A 133 19.09 -2.58 4.65
CA ARG A 133 18.88 -1.34 5.40
C ARG A 133 19.24 -0.19 4.48
N ALA A 134 18.26 0.59 4.05
CA ALA A 134 18.51 1.76 3.21
C ALA A 134 19.31 2.82 3.98
N LYS A 135 20.12 3.57 3.26
CA LYS A 135 20.73 4.78 3.80
C LYS A 135 19.64 5.82 4.06
N PRO A 136 19.51 6.37 5.28
CA PRO A 136 18.57 7.44 5.54
C PRO A 136 18.81 8.64 4.61
N ALA A 137 17.72 9.21 4.08
CA ALA A 137 17.82 10.38 3.20
C ALA A 137 18.33 11.59 3.97
N THR A 138 19.19 12.35 3.35
CA THR A 138 19.73 13.61 3.87
C THR A 138 18.77 14.77 3.59
N LYS A 139 18.92 15.89 4.30
CA LYS A 139 18.21 17.17 4.02
C LYS A 139 18.29 17.52 2.53
N ARG A 140 19.49 17.45 1.94
CA ARG A 140 19.72 17.77 0.53
C ARG A 140 18.95 16.84 -0.42
N GLU A 141 18.84 15.57 -0.08
CA GLU A 141 18.07 14.60 -0.87
C GLU A 141 16.57 14.89 -0.78
N MET A 142 16.04 15.19 0.41
CA MET A 142 14.64 15.60 0.59
C MET A 142 14.31 16.93 -0.11
N SER A 143 15.24 17.88 -0.12
CA SER A 143 15.10 19.16 -0.81
C SER A 143 15.13 19.05 -2.34
N GLN A 144 15.24 17.86 -2.92
CA GLN A 144 14.97 17.67 -4.36
C GLN A 144 13.50 17.89 -4.71
N PHE A 145 12.61 17.73 -3.75
CA PHE A 145 11.17 18.01 -3.89
C PHE A 145 10.70 19.08 -2.92
N HIS A 146 10.95 18.89 -1.62
CA HIS A 146 10.49 19.79 -0.57
C HIS A 146 11.28 21.08 -0.55
N THR A 147 10.66 22.18 -0.05
CA THR A 147 11.36 23.44 0.14
C THR A 147 12.42 23.31 1.23
N ASP A 148 13.57 23.97 1.04
CA ASP A 148 14.66 23.96 2.03
C ASP A 148 14.19 24.42 3.41
N GLU A 149 13.31 25.42 3.45
CA GLU A 149 12.76 25.99 4.68
C GLU A 149 11.92 24.95 5.44
N TYR A 150 11.09 24.18 4.73
CA TYR A 150 10.28 23.11 5.34
C TYR A 150 11.16 21.96 5.87
N VAL A 151 12.13 21.51 5.07
CA VAL A 151 13.07 20.46 5.49
C VAL A 151 13.93 20.93 6.68
N ASP A 152 14.34 22.20 6.70
CA ASP A 152 15.07 22.76 7.83
C ASP A 152 14.23 22.83 9.11
N PHE A 153 12.95 23.17 8.98
CA PHE A 153 12.00 23.14 10.08
C PHE A 153 11.86 21.70 10.64
N LEU A 154 11.60 20.69 9.80
CA LEU A 154 11.49 19.29 10.23
C LEU A 154 12.76 18.79 10.94
N TYR A 155 13.93 19.26 10.49
CA TYR A 155 15.22 18.91 11.11
C TYR A 155 15.43 19.50 12.50
N ARG A 156 14.84 20.68 12.75
CA ARG A 156 15.11 21.46 13.98
C ARG A 156 14.02 21.31 15.04
N VAL A 157 12.80 21.01 14.62
CA VAL A 157 11.68 20.94 15.54
C VAL A 157 11.73 19.65 16.38
N THR A 158 11.48 19.77 17.67
CA THR A 158 11.38 18.66 18.63
C THR A 158 10.21 18.94 19.57
N PRO A 159 9.69 17.95 20.30
CA PRO A 159 8.67 18.18 21.31
C PRO A 159 9.06 19.22 22.37
N ASP A 160 10.35 19.32 22.70
CA ASP A 160 10.86 20.24 23.73
C ASP A 160 10.94 21.71 23.27
N ASN A 161 10.92 21.98 21.96
CA ASN A 161 11.10 23.35 21.43
C ASN A 161 9.89 23.87 20.64
N LEU A 162 8.73 23.23 20.72
CA LEU A 162 7.51 23.57 19.99
C LEU A 162 7.13 25.05 20.12
N ASP A 163 7.26 25.62 21.30
CA ASP A 163 6.93 27.02 21.57
C ASP A 163 7.77 28.02 20.76
N ALA A 164 8.98 27.63 20.35
CA ALA A 164 9.84 28.43 19.52
C ALA A 164 9.45 28.39 18.03
N PHE A 165 8.61 27.45 17.61
CA PHE A 165 8.21 27.17 16.21
C PHE A 165 6.72 27.32 15.93
N VAL A 166 5.97 28.04 16.75
CA VAL A 166 4.49 28.17 16.63
C VAL A 166 4.07 28.68 15.23
N ARG A 167 4.81 29.62 14.65
CA ARG A 167 4.51 30.16 13.32
C ARG A 167 4.78 29.15 12.20
N GLU A 168 5.89 28.44 12.32
CA GLU A 168 6.31 27.40 11.37
C GLU A 168 5.38 26.20 11.43
N GLN A 169 4.93 25.79 12.61
CA GLN A 169 3.93 24.73 12.76
C GLN A 169 2.64 25.07 11.99
N ALA A 170 2.13 26.29 12.17
CA ALA A 170 0.95 26.75 11.43
C ALA A 170 1.21 26.86 9.92
N LYS A 171 2.40 27.37 9.52
CA LYS A 171 2.79 27.52 8.11
C LYS A 171 2.92 26.17 7.39
N PHE A 172 3.47 25.17 8.06
CA PHE A 172 3.80 23.87 7.50
C PHE A 172 2.77 22.80 7.84
N ASN A 173 1.61 23.19 8.38
CA ASN A 173 0.50 22.30 8.73
C ASN A 173 0.92 21.16 9.67
N VAL A 174 1.79 21.45 10.62
CA VAL A 174 2.23 20.52 11.66
C VAL A 174 1.48 20.81 12.96
N GLY A 175 0.74 19.81 13.46
CA GLY A 175 -0.16 19.96 14.60
C GLY A 175 -0.82 18.61 14.96
N ASP A 176 -2.12 18.63 15.27
CA ASP A 176 -2.83 17.44 15.77
C ASP A 176 -2.80 16.25 14.80
N ASP A 177 -2.98 16.51 13.52
CA ASP A 177 -3.01 15.47 12.48
C ASP A 177 -1.60 15.01 12.08
N CYS A 178 -0.64 15.92 12.13
CA CYS A 178 0.77 15.66 11.86
C CYS A 178 1.61 16.17 13.06
N PRO A 179 1.60 15.48 14.20
CA PRO A 179 2.26 15.96 15.43
C PRO A 179 3.78 15.88 15.34
N VAL A 180 4.47 16.76 16.09
CA VAL A 180 5.89 16.61 16.33
C VAL A 180 6.13 15.53 17.38
N PHE A 181 7.00 14.60 17.09
CA PHE A 181 7.42 13.53 18.00
C PHE A 181 8.94 13.37 18.00
N ASP A 182 9.47 12.71 19.01
CA ASP A 182 10.92 12.45 19.10
C ASP A 182 11.42 11.64 17.91
N GLY A 183 12.44 12.16 17.21
CA GLY A 183 13.02 11.51 16.04
C GLY A 183 12.19 11.69 14.76
N LEU A 184 11.35 12.72 14.67
CA LEU A 184 10.54 13.00 13.48
C LEU A 184 11.37 13.05 12.19
N PHE A 185 12.50 13.76 12.22
CA PHE A 185 13.35 13.87 11.02
C PHE A 185 13.98 12.54 10.64
N GLU A 186 14.42 11.76 11.61
CA GLU A 186 14.99 10.43 11.41
C GLU A 186 13.95 9.47 10.83
N TYR A 187 12.71 9.51 11.32
CA TYR A 187 11.59 8.77 10.75
C TYR A 187 11.39 9.11 9.27
N CYS A 188 11.32 10.39 8.93
CA CYS A 188 11.22 10.86 7.55
C CYS A 188 12.43 10.42 6.69
N SER A 189 13.63 10.46 7.27
CA SER A 189 14.86 10.07 6.59
C SER A 189 14.89 8.59 6.25
N ILE A 190 14.42 7.72 7.15
CA ILE A 190 14.33 6.26 6.91
C ILE A 190 13.31 5.98 5.82
N SER A 191 12.12 6.58 5.91
CA SER A 191 11.05 6.41 4.93
C SER A 191 11.50 6.81 3.53
N ALA A 192 11.98 8.05 3.37
CA ALA A 192 12.43 8.58 2.09
C ALA A 192 13.64 7.80 1.53
N GLY A 193 14.59 7.46 2.39
CA GLY A 193 15.79 6.71 1.99
C GLY A 193 15.47 5.34 1.38
N GLY A 194 14.47 4.63 1.93
CA GLY A 194 14.02 3.33 1.40
C GLY A 194 13.49 3.43 -0.02
N SER A 195 12.60 4.37 -0.29
CA SER A 195 12.00 4.58 -1.62
C SER A 195 13.02 5.07 -2.64
N MET A 196 13.90 5.99 -2.26
CA MET A 196 14.97 6.50 -3.14
C MET A 196 15.99 5.39 -3.48
N GLU A 197 16.42 4.58 -2.52
CA GLU A 197 17.35 3.48 -2.80
C GLU A 197 16.69 2.37 -3.62
N GLY A 198 15.42 2.06 -3.36
CA GLY A 198 14.62 1.15 -4.19
C GLY A 198 14.58 1.61 -5.64
N ALA A 199 14.24 2.86 -5.88
CA ALA A 199 14.25 3.50 -7.20
C ALA A 199 15.63 3.42 -7.88
N ALA A 200 16.70 3.73 -7.14
CA ALA A 200 18.07 3.66 -7.66
C ALA A 200 18.51 2.24 -8.03
N ARG A 201 18.06 1.21 -7.29
CA ARG A 201 18.36 -0.20 -7.60
C ARG A 201 17.61 -0.68 -8.83
N LEU A 202 16.33 -0.33 -8.96
CA LEU A 202 15.54 -0.60 -10.17
C LEU A 202 16.19 0.04 -11.40
N SER A 203 16.56 1.32 -11.32
CA SER A 203 17.19 2.06 -12.42
C SER A 203 18.55 1.50 -12.87
N ARG A 204 19.25 0.79 -11.97
CA ARG A 204 20.56 0.17 -12.24
C ARG A 204 20.48 -1.32 -12.54
N ASP A 205 19.28 -1.84 -12.76
CA ASP A 205 19.02 -3.27 -12.99
C ASP A 205 19.61 -4.18 -11.89
N LYS A 206 19.52 -3.75 -10.62
CA LYS A 206 19.95 -4.53 -9.45
C LYS A 206 18.82 -5.38 -8.87
N CYS A 207 17.58 -5.01 -9.11
CA CYS A 207 16.38 -5.78 -8.79
C CYS A 207 15.29 -5.50 -9.82
N ASP A 208 14.29 -6.36 -9.85
CA ASP A 208 13.10 -6.22 -10.70
C ASP A 208 11.94 -5.62 -9.90
N ILE A 209 11.94 -5.86 -8.59
CA ILE A 209 10.94 -5.34 -7.65
C ILE A 209 11.66 -4.83 -6.40
N ALA A 210 11.31 -3.63 -5.95
CA ALA A 210 11.79 -3.03 -4.71
C ALA A 210 10.59 -2.76 -3.77
N ILE A 211 10.73 -3.07 -2.49
CA ILE A 211 9.66 -2.95 -1.48
C ILE A 211 10.13 -2.06 -0.33
N ASN A 212 9.36 -1.02 0.01
CA ASN A 212 9.58 -0.15 1.15
C ASN A 212 8.29 0.09 1.95
N TRP A 213 8.00 -0.77 2.93
CA TRP A 213 6.81 -0.61 3.78
C TRP A 213 6.88 0.57 4.76
N ALA A 214 8.02 1.21 4.88
CA ALA A 214 8.18 2.43 5.68
C ALA A 214 7.78 3.70 4.93
N GLY A 215 7.56 3.60 3.61
CA GLY A 215 7.13 4.67 2.73
C GLY A 215 5.62 4.67 2.51
N GLY A 216 5.22 5.20 1.35
CA GLY A 216 3.83 5.32 0.94
C GLY A 216 3.17 6.61 1.41
N LEU A 217 3.94 7.62 1.81
CA LEU A 217 3.47 8.85 2.45
C LEU A 217 3.02 9.89 1.40
N HIS A 218 1.92 9.58 0.72
CA HIS A 218 1.45 10.21 -0.51
C HIS A 218 0.79 11.59 -0.33
N HIS A 219 0.46 12.00 0.91
CA HIS A 219 -0.22 13.27 1.16
C HIS A 219 0.74 14.45 1.39
N ALA A 220 2.00 14.21 1.75
CA ALA A 220 2.94 15.29 2.00
C ALA A 220 3.11 16.18 0.76
N LYS A 221 2.99 17.49 0.96
CA LYS A 221 3.12 18.52 -0.08
C LYS A 221 4.54 19.04 -0.16
N LYS A 222 4.83 19.84 -1.16
CA LYS A 222 6.16 20.43 -1.35
C LYS A 222 6.64 21.22 -0.14
N GLY A 223 5.76 21.96 0.54
CA GLY A 223 6.09 22.85 1.65
C GLY A 223 5.27 22.63 2.91
N GLU A 224 4.55 21.52 3.05
CA GLU A 224 3.74 21.25 4.24
C GLU A 224 3.45 19.78 4.46
N ALA A 225 3.16 19.39 5.70
CA ALA A 225 2.66 18.10 6.08
C ALA A 225 1.16 17.98 5.82
N SER A 226 0.67 16.77 5.57
CA SER A 226 -0.75 16.49 5.38
C SER A 226 -1.02 15.00 5.61
N GLY A 227 -2.20 14.65 6.15
CA GLY A 227 -2.67 13.27 6.25
C GLY A 227 -1.63 12.31 6.86
N PHE A 228 -1.05 12.67 7.99
CA PHE A 228 0.02 11.93 8.70
C PHE A 228 1.37 11.89 7.97
N CYS A 229 1.49 12.51 6.80
CA CYS A 229 2.68 12.49 5.96
C CYS A 229 3.46 13.80 6.11
N TYR A 230 4.77 13.70 6.36
CA TYR A 230 5.68 14.85 6.45
C TYR A 230 6.54 14.99 5.21
N VAL A 231 7.17 13.91 4.76
CA VAL A 231 8.01 13.85 3.56
C VAL A 231 7.40 12.88 2.57
N ASN A 232 7.26 13.30 1.31
CA ASN A 232 6.72 12.46 0.25
C ASN A 232 7.82 11.60 -0.35
N ASP A 233 8.02 10.44 0.23
CA ASP A 233 9.01 9.45 -0.21
C ASP A 233 8.74 8.95 -1.63
N ILE A 234 7.45 8.88 -2.03
CA ILE A 234 7.04 8.45 -3.37
C ILE A 234 7.53 9.45 -4.42
N VAL A 235 7.29 10.74 -4.20
CA VAL A 235 7.76 11.79 -5.12
C VAL A 235 9.28 11.75 -5.23
N LEU A 236 10.01 11.61 -4.11
CA LEU A 236 11.47 11.51 -4.12
C LEU A 236 11.94 10.26 -4.87
N GLY A 237 11.28 9.12 -4.68
CA GLY A 237 11.55 7.89 -5.43
C GLY A 237 11.30 8.07 -6.93
N ILE A 238 10.19 8.69 -7.31
CA ILE A 238 9.86 8.98 -8.72
C ILE A 238 10.89 9.91 -9.35
N LEU A 239 11.34 10.95 -8.64
CA LEU A 239 12.39 11.85 -9.13
C LEU A 239 13.70 11.09 -9.38
N GLU A 240 14.07 10.12 -8.54
CA GLU A 240 15.24 9.28 -8.80
C GLU A 240 15.03 8.38 -10.04
N LEU A 241 13.82 7.79 -10.20
CA LEU A 241 13.48 7.00 -11.40
C LEU A 241 13.56 7.84 -12.68
N LEU A 242 13.06 9.08 -12.67
CA LEU A 242 13.04 9.98 -13.83
C LEU A 242 14.43 10.34 -14.37
N ARG A 243 15.49 10.06 -13.62
CA ARG A 243 16.88 10.23 -14.10
C ARG A 243 17.26 9.20 -15.16
N TYR A 244 16.58 8.06 -15.17
CA TYR A 244 16.90 6.90 -16.04
C TYR A 244 15.70 6.42 -16.86
N HIS A 245 14.49 6.69 -16.38
CA HIS A 245 13.25 6.25 -17.01
C HIS A 245 12.53 7.42 -17.69
N PRO A 246 12.17 7.30 -18.97
CA PRO A 246 11.48 8.38 -19.68
C PRO A 246 10.06 8.62 -19.18
N ARG A 247 9.35 7.56 -18.75
CA ARG A 247 7.97 7.61 -18.28
C ARG A 247 7.79 6.72 -17.05
N VAL A 248 7.19 7.27 -16.00
CA VAL A 248 6.87 6.58 -14.74
C VAL A 248 5.36 6.53 -14.60
N LEU A 249 4.80 5.37 -14.31
CA LEU A 249 3.40 5.23 -13.90
C LEU A 249 3.34 5.11 -12.38
N TYR A 250 2.61 6.01 -11.74
CA TYR A 250 2.23 5.91 -10.35
C TYR A 250 0.80 5.37 -10.24
N ILE A 251 0.59 4.32 -9.48
CA ILE A 251 -0.73 3.76 -9.15
C ILE A 251 -0.89 3.83 -7.63
N ASP A 252 -2.07 4.24 -7.18
CA ASP A 252 -2.41 4.38 -5.77
C ASP A 252 -3.68 3.58 -5.47
N ILE A 253 -3.60 2.63 -4.53
CA ILE A 253 -4.72 1.81 -4.07
C ILE A 253 -5.04 2.02 -2.58
N ASP A 254 -4.50 3.07 -1.97
CA ASP A 254 -4.95 3.61 -0.69
C ASP A 254 -6.43 4.01 -0.79
N VAL A 255 -7.16 4.03 0.34
CA VAL A 255 -8.55 4.51 0.33
C VAL A 255 -8.63 6.01 0.07
N HIS A 256 -7.56 6.76 0.41
CA HIS A 256 -7.48 8.19 0.20
C HIS A 256 -6.86 8.53 -1.16
N HIS A 257 -7.26 9.66 -1.74
CA HIS A 257 -6.65 10.18 -2.96
C HIS A 257 -5.16 10.51 -2.73
N GLY A 258 -4.28 10.06 -3.62
CA GLY A 258 -2.85 10.35 -3.57
C GLY A 258 -2.52 11.77 -4.03
N ASP A 259 -3.09 12.75 -3.36
CA ASP A 259 -3.12 14.16 -3.76
C ASP A 259 -1.74 14.82 -3.81
N GLY A 260 -0.84 14.48 -2.88
CA GLY A 260 0.51 15.05 -2.86
C GLY A 260 1.35 14.60 -4.05
N VAL A 261 1.20 13.36 -4.48
CA VAL A 261 1.89 12.83 -5.66
C VAL A 261 1.28 13.40 -6.94
N GLU A 262 -0.06 13.43 -7.04
CA GLU A 262 -0.74 14.02 -8.19
C GLU A 262 -0.32 15.48 -8.37
N GLU A 263 -0.35 16.29 -7.30
CA GLU A 263 0.03 17.70 -7.33
C GLU A 263 1.48 17.89 -7.80
N ALA A 264 2.41 17.07 -7.31
CA ALA A 264 3.83 17.17 -7.67
C ALA A 264 4.08 16.98 -9.17
N PHE A 265 3.25 16.18 -9.85
CA PHE A 265 3.43 15.83 -11.26
C PHE A 265 2.29 16.32 -12.17
N TYR A 266 1.43 17.21 -11.67
CA TYR A 266 0.21 17.64 -12.38
C TYR A 266 0.45 18.34 -13.72
N THR A 267 1.67 18.85 -13.94
CA THR A 267 2.05 19.63 -15.13
C THR A 267 3.02 18.92 -16.06
N THR A 268 3.32 17.63 -15.84
CA THR A 268 4.26 16.86 -16.66
C THR A 268 3.62 15.62 -17.28
N ASP A 269 4.03 15.29 -18.49
CA ASP A 269 3.68 14.05 -19.20
C ASP A 269 4.64 12.88 -18.91
N ARG A 270 5.72 13.14 -18.17
CA ARG A 270 6.70 12.12 -17.80
C ARG A 270 6.26 11.21 -16.66
N VAL A 271 5.28 11.65 -15.88
CA VAL A 271 4.65 10.87 -14.83
C VAL A 271 3.15 10.84 -15.07
N MET A 272 2.58 9.65 -15.18
CA MET A 272 1.14 9.48 -15.14
C MET A 272 0.76 9.02 -13.74
N THR A 273 -0.17 9.71 -13.10
CA THR A 273 -0.74 9.32 -11.81
C THR A 273 -2.09 8.65 -12.02
N CYS A 274 -2.38 7.58 -11.28
CA CYS A 274 -3.65 6.86 -11.32
C CYS A 274 -4.05 6.47 -9.90
N SER A 275 -5.09 7.10 -9.34
CA SER A 275 -5.54 6.88 -7.97
C SER A 275 -6.97 6.32 -7.94
N PHE A 276 -7.15 5.24 -7.17
CA PHE A 276 -8.45 4.58 -6.92
C PHE A 276 -8.86 4.83 -5.47
N HIS A 277 -9.71 5.80 -5.22
CA HIS A 277 -9.94 6.32 -3.89
C HIS A 277 -11.40 6.61 -3.59
N LYS A 278 -11.75 6.66 -2.33
CA LYS A 278 -13.02 7.20 -1.87
C LYS A 278 -13.11 8.69 -2.18
N TYR A 279 -14.21 9.12 -2.77
CA TYR A 279 -14.48 10.51 -3.11
C TYR A 279 -15.80 11.00 -2.53
N GLY A 280 -15.88 12.30 -2.23
CA GLY A 280 -17.03 13.00 -1.64
C GLY A 280 -16.62 13.68 -0.33
N GLU A 281 -17.49 13.60 0.70
CA GLU A 281 -17.16 14.09 2.05
C GLU A 281 -16.15 13.15 2.74
N PHE A 282 -14.92 13.14 2.24
CA PHE A 282 -13.83 12.28 2.70
C PHE A 282 -12.48 12.96 2.44
N PHE A 283 -11.53 12.79 3.36
CA PHE A 283 -10.19 13.36 3.20
C PHE A 283 -9.48 12.78 1.96
N PRO A 284 -8.72 13.57 1.20
CA PRO A 284 -8.43 15.01 1.31
C PRO A 284 -9.46 15.90 0.59
N GLY A 285 -10.53 15.36 -0.02
CA GLY A 285 -11.56 16.11 -0.74
C GLY A 285 -11.21 16.44 -2.20
N THR A 286 -10.10 15.87 -2.70
CA THR A 286 -9.61 16.03 -4.09
C THR A 286 -9.72 14.72 -4.86
N GLY A 287 -9.38 14.70 -6.15
CA GLY A 287 -9.40 13.50 -6.99
C GLY A 287 -10.74 13.28 -7.69
N GLU A 288 -11.38 14.36 -8.20
CA GLU A 288 -12.56 14.23 -9.04
C GLU A 288 -12.18 13.60 -10.39
N LEU A 289 -13.10 12.84 -10.97
CA LEU A 289 -12.92 12.20 -12.30
C LEU A 289 -12.45 13.18 -13.40
N ARG A 290 -12.77 14.46 -13.26
CA ARG A 290 -12.38 15.49 -14.22
C ARG A 290 -11.01 16.12 -13.96
N ASP A 291 -10.38 15.79 -12.85
CA ASP A 291 -9.03 16.24 -12.53
C ASP A 291 -8.03 15.41 -13.34
N THR A 292 -7.60 15.97 -14.48
CA THR A 292 -6.85 15.20 -15.48
C THR A 292 -5.47 15.79 -15.80
N GLY A 293 -4.96 16.67 -14.95
CA GLY A 293 -3.68 17.35 -15.20
C GLY A 293 -3.82 18.69 -15.91
N CYS A 294 -2.71 19.41 -16.01
CA CYS A 294 -2.63 20.76 -16.57
C CYS A 294 -1.39 20.93 -17.44
N GLY A 295 -1.44 21.84 -18.41
CA GLY A 295 -0.31 22.12 -19.32
C GLY A 295 0.15 20.85 -20.07
N SER A 296 1.43 20.56 -20.00
CA SER A 296 2.00 19.32 -20.59
C SER A 296 1.51 18.06 -19.89
N GLY A 297 1.07 18.16 -18.63
CA GLY A 297 0.49 17.07 -17.87
C GLY A 297 -1.00 16.84 -18.13
N LYS A 298 -1.62 17.55 -19.05
CA LYS A 298 -3.04 17.37 -19.36
C LYS A 298 -3.29 15.95 -19.88
N HIS A 299 -4.23 15.24 -19.23
CA HIS A 299 -4.58 13.83 -19.45
C HIS A 299 -3.56 12.81 -18.89
N TYR A 300 -2.65 13.26 -18.04
CA TYR A 300 -1.70 12.38 -17.34
C TYR A 300 -1.99 12.23 -15.83
N ALA A 301 -3.13 12.74 -15.36
CA ALA A 301 -3.73 12.38 -14.08
C ALA A 301 -5.03 11.61 -14.36
N VAL A 302 -5.17 10.45 -13.74
CA VAL A 302 -6.34 9.56 -13.83
C VAL A 302 -6.89 9.35 -12.43
N ASN A 303 -8.10 9.85 -12.20
CA ASN A 303 -8.79 9.71 -10.94
C ASN A 303 -9.99 8.77 -11.08
N VAL A 304 -10.08 7.79 -10.20
CA VAL A 304 -11.15 6.80 -10.14
C VAL A 304 -11.88 6.96 -8.80
N PRO A 305 -12.82 7.91 -8.71
CA PRO A 305 -13.58 8.14 -7.50
C PRO A 305 -14.56 7.00 -7.24
N LEU A 306 -14.48 6.40 -6.05
CA LEU A 306 -15.24 5.24 -5.64
C LEU A 306 -16.15 5.57 -4.46
N ARG A 307 -17.14 4.70 -4.20
CA ARG A 307 -18.09 4.82 -3.09
C ARG A 307 -17.73 3.85 -1.96
N ASP A 308 -18.31 4.12 -0.79
CA ASP A 308 -18.23 3.26 0.37
C ASP A 308 -18.65 1.81 0.05
N GLY A 309 -18.04 0.86 0.73
CA GLY A 309 -18.44 -0.53 0.70
C GLY A 309 -18.07 -1.31 -0.56
N ILE A 310 -17.24 -0.75 -1.44
CA ILE A 310 -16.78 -1.47 -2.64
C ILE A 310 -16.07 -2.77 -2.27
N THR A 311 -16.45 -3.86 -2.95
CA THR A 311 -15.93 -5.21 -2.73
C THR A 311 -14.86 -5.58 -3.76
N ASP A 312 -14.14 -6.68 -3.52
CA ASP A 312 -13.09 -7.20 -4.40
C ASP A 312 -13.54 -7.29 -5.86
N GLU A 313 -14.70 -7.88 -6.10
CA GLU A 313 -15.23 -8.10 -7.46
C GLU A 313 -15.47 -6.78 -8.19
N THR A 314 -16.14 -5.84 -7.51
CA THR A 314 -16.43 -4.52 -8.10
C THR A 314 -15.16 -3.72 -8.30
N TYR A 315 -14.24 -3.75 -7.32
CA TYR A 315 -12.96 -3.04 -7.42
C TYR A 315 -12.13 -3.57 -8.60
N GLN A 316 -11.99 -4.90 -8.72
CA GLN A 316 -11.25 -5.52 -9.82
C GLN A 316 -11.88 -5.25 -11.19
N SER A 317 -13.21 -5.18 -11.27
CA SER A 317 -13.92 -4.86 -12.52
C SER A 317 -13.61 -3.47 -13.07
N VAL A 318 -13.16 -2.55 -12.20
CA VAL A 318 -12.75 -1.19 -12.57
C VAL A 318 -11.22 -1.10 -12.66
N PHE A 319 -10.49 -1.64 -11.70
CA PHE A 319 -9.04 -1.56 -11.60
C PHE A 319 -8.33 -2.16 -12.82
N GLN A 320 -8.66 -3.39 -13.16
CA GLN A 320 -7.96 -4.09 -14.24
C GLN A 320 -8.12 -3.44 -15.62
N PRO A 321 -9.31 -3.03 -16.06
CA PRO A 321 -9.45 -2.36 -17.36
C PRO A 321 -8.75 -1.01 -17.42
N VAL A 322 -8.83 -0.21 -16.35
CA VAL A 322 -8.17 1.11 -16.28
C VAL A 322 -6.66 0.95 -16.36
N VAL A 323 -6.08 0.12 -15.50
CA VAL A 323 -4.62 -0.09 -15.50
C VAL A 323 -4.15 -0.68 -16.82
N ARG A 324 -4.88 -1.63 -17.41
CA ARG A 324 -4.54 -2.21 -18.73
C ARG A 324 -4.50 -1.13 -19.82
N GLN A 325 -5.50 -0.26 -19.89
CA GLN A 325 -5.54 0.82 -20.87
C GLN A 325 -4.41 1.82 -20.67
N ILE A 326 -4.06 2.14 -19.42
CA ILE A 326 -2.91 2.99 -19.09
C ILE A 326 -1.61 2.32 -19.60
N MET A 327 -1.39 1.05 -19.27
CA MET A 327 -0.19 0.33 -19.67
C MET A 327 -0.04 0.28 -21.21
N GLU A 328 -1.14 0.03 -21.91
CA GLU A 328 -1.15 -0.04 -23.39
C GLU A 328 -0.90 1.33 -24.04
N ARG A 329 -1.47 2.41 -23.48
CA ARG A 329 -1.41 3.74 -24.10
C ARG A 329 -0.23 4.58 -23.66
N TYR A 330 0.03 4.61 -22.37
CA TYR A 330 1.11 5.40 -21.80
C TYR A 330 2.47 4.73 -21.95
N GLN A 331 2.52 3.40 -21.94
CA GLN A 331 3.73 2.59 -22.10
C GLN A 331 4.83 3.04 -21.11
N PRO A 332 4.60 2.97 -19.79
CA PRO A 332 5.61 3.35 -18.82
C PRO A 332 6.83 2.44 -18.91
N SER A 333 7.98 2.92 -18.47
CA SER A 333 9.20 2.10 -18.36
C SER A 333 9.44 1.56 -16.95
N VAL A 334 8.67 2.04 -15.97
CA VAL A 334 8.69 1.62 -14.56
C VAL A 334 7.36 1.96 -13.92
N VAL A 335 6.95 1.16 -12.94
CA VAL A 335 5.73 1.40 -12.16
C VAL A 335 6.08 1.62 -10.69
N VAL A 336 5.40 2.57 -10.06
CA VAL A 336 5.39 2.80 -8.61
C VAL A 336 3.97 2.54 -8.13
N LEU A 337 3.79 1.62 -7.20
CA LEU A 337 2.47 1.23 -6.68
C LEU A 337 2.42 1.45 -5.17
N GLN A 338 1.64 2.45 -4.75
CA GLN A 338 1.30 2.66 -3.35
C GLN A 338 0.24 1.65 -2.93
N CYS A 339 0.53 0.90 -1.88
CA CYS A 339 -0.28 -0.21 -1.39
C CYS A 339 -0.89 0.09 -0.01
N GLY A 340 -1.50 1.26 0.16
CA GLY A 340 -2.21 1.62 1.38
C GLY A 340 -3.25 0.57 1.75
N SER A 341 -3.15 0.05 2.97
CA SER A 341 -3.98 -1.07 3.42
C SER A 341 -5.26 -0.64 4.13
N ASP A 342 -5.55 0.64 4.17
CA ASP A 342 -6.78 1.23 4.67
C ASP A 342 -7.98 1.07 3.72
N SER A 343 -7.75 0.60 2.50
CA SER A 343 -8.78 0.10 1.59
C SER A 343 -9.38 -1.27 2.01
N LEU A 344 -8.77 -1.94 3.00
CA LEU A 344 -9.27 -3.21 3.54
C LEU A 344 -10.52 -3.05 4.40
N SER A 345 -11.37 -4.06 4.37
CA SER A 345 -12.54 -4.17 5.24
C SER A 345 -12.14 -4.15 6.72
N GLY A 346 -12.79 -3.29 7.50
CA GLY A 346 -12.57 -3.16 8.94
C GLY A 346 -11.42 -2.24 9.30
N ASP A 347 -10.87 -1.47 8.37
CA ASP A 347 -9.99 -0.36 8.71
C ASP A 347 -10.71 0.68 9.57
N LYS A 348 -9.94 1.44 10.35
CA LYS A 348 -10.50 2.42 11.30
C LYS A 348 -10.97 3.71 10.60
N LEU A 349 -10.27 4.10 9.54
CA LEU A 349 -10.51 5.34 8.79
C LEU A 349 -11.14 5.05 7.43
N GLY A 350 -10.80 3.90 6.84
CA GLY A 350 -11.26 3.49 5.54
C GLY A 350 -12.71 2.99 5.55
N CYS A 351 -13.32 3.02 4.38
CA CYS A 351 -14.73 2.67 4.18
C CYS A 351 -14.94 1.64 3.05
N PHE A 352 -13.88 1.09 2.49
CA PHE A 352 -13.95 0.02 1.50
C PHE A 352 -14.05 -1.35 2.17
N ASN A 353 -14.50 -2.34 1.40
CA ASN A 353 -14.65 -3.72 1.85
C ASN A 353 -13.77 -4.69 1.06
N LEU A 354 -12.54 -4.27 0.73
CA LEU A 354 -11.59 -5.18 0.11
C LEU A 354 -11.15 -6.24 1.12
N SER A 355 -11.04 -7.47 0.65
CA SER A 355 -10.31 -8.50 1.38
C SER A 355 -8.80 -8.37 1.14
N MET A 356 -8.00 -9.03 1.98
CA MET A 356 -6.56 -9.14 1.76
C MET A 356 -6.21 -9.76 0.40
N HIS A 357 -7.04 -10.68 -0.11
CA HIS A 357 -6.85 -11.28 -1.44
C HIS A 357 -7.19 -10.28 -2.55
N GLY A 358 -8.25 -9.50 -2.39
CA GLY A 358 -8.64 -8.46 -3.35
C GLY A 358 -7.55 -7.41 -3.48
N HIS A 359 -6.98 -6.96 -2.37
CA HIS A 359 -5.88 -6.00 -2.35
C HIS A 359 -4.60 -6.58 -2.98
N ALA A 360 -4.17 -7.77 -2.55
CA ALA A 360 -3.00 -8.43 -3.11
C ALA A 360 -3.14 -8.74 -4.62
N SER A 361 -4.35 -9.01 -5.11
CA SER A 361 -4.61 -9.25 -6.54
C SER A 361 -4.34 -8.02 -7.41
N CYS A 362 -4.46 -6.81 -6.86
CA CYS A 362 -4.05 -5.59 -7.56
C CYS A 362 -2.54 -5.58 -7.82
N VAL A 363 -1.75 -5.98 -6.82
CA VAL A 363 -0.29 -6.08 -6.94
C VAL A 363 0.11 -7.18 -7.92
N GLU A 364 -0.52 -8.35 -7.84
CA GLU A 364 -0.29 -9.45 -8.78
C GLU A 364 -0.61 -9.04 -10.23
N PHE A 365 -1.70 -8.30 -10.43
CA PHE A 365 -2.08 -7.81 -11.74
C PHE A 365 -1.04 -6.83 -12.29
N VAL A 366 -0.60 -5.83 -11.51
CA VAL A 366 0.46 -4.89 -11.92
C VAL A 366 1.78 -5.62 -12.20
N LYS A 367 2.18 -6.54 -11.33
CA LYS A 367 3.37 -7.39 -11.52
C LYS A 367 3.33 -8.20 -12.82
N SER A 368 2.12 -8.63 -13.26
CA SER A 368 1.96 -9.45 -14.47
C SER A 368 2.42 -8.76 -15.76
N PHE A 369 2.56 -7.43 -15.78
CA PHE A 369 3.10 -6.69 -16.91
C PHE A 369 4.63 -6.80 -17.05
N GLY A 370 5.32 -7.36 -16.05
CA GLY A 370 6.76 -7.62 -16.11
C GLY A 370 7.65 -6.37 -16.12
N MET A 371 7.09 -5.23 -15.68
CA MET A 371 7.84 -3.97 -15.58
C MET A 371 8.61 -3.89 -14.25
N PRO A 372 9.72 -3.13 -14.18
CA PRO A 372 10.35 -2.76 -12.93
C PRO A 372 9.31 -2.12 -12.01
N LEU A 373 9.25 -2.56 -10.73
CA LEU A 373 8.17 -2.20 -9.82
C LEU A 373 8.71 -1.75 -8.46
N LEU A 374 8.35 -0.54 -8.02
CA LEU A 374 8.55 -0.02 -6.67
C LEU A 374 7.22 -0.11 -5.90
N LEU A 375 7.23 -0.74 -4.70
CA LEU A 375 6.09 -0.91 -3.80
C LEU A 375 6.33 -0.19 -2.48
#